data_557dbf0514874586b1f690fbe1b4cc91
#
_entry.id   557dbf0514874586b1f690fbe1b4cc91
#
_cell.length_a   1.000
_cell.length_b   1.000
_cell.length_c   1.000
_cell.angle_alpha   90.00
_cell.angle_beta   90.00
_cell.angle_gamma   90.00
#
_symmetry.space_group_name_H-M   'P 1'
#
loop_
_entity.id
_entity.type
_entity.pdbx_description
1 polymer ?
#
loop_
_entity_poly.entity_id
_entity_poly.type
_entity_poly.pdbx_seq_one_letter_code
_entity_poly.pdbx_strand_id
1 'polypeptide(L)'
;MADVFQFMNTQRNPGEKFSAELRKRKFVEIYAPLTQHDAEEQAARCLACGNPYCEWECPVHNFIPNWLKLVKEGRLFEAAELSHKTNSL
;
A
#
# COMPACT_ATOMS: atom_id res chain seq x y z
N MET A 1 7.58 -1.79 -19.55
CA MET A 1 7.07 -0.47 -19.18
C MET A 1 5.74 -0.60 -18.45
N ALA A 2 5.58 0.08 -17.34
CA ALA A 2 4.34 -0.02 -16.59
C ALA A 2 3.19 0.63 -17.36
N ASP A 3 2.04 -0.05 -17.35
CA ASP A 3 0.83 0.49 -17.95
C ASP A 3 0.24 1.54 -17.00
N VAL A 4 0.21 2.80 -17.44
CA VAL A 4 -0.33 3.90 -16.62
C VAL A 4 -1.83 3.79 -16.39
N PHE A 5 -2.50 2.96 -17.17
CA PHE A 5 -3.94 2.74 -17.04
C PHE A 5 -4.27 1.41 -16.35
N GLN A 6 -3.30 0.81 -15.68
CA GLN A 6 -3.51 -0.45 -14.99
C GLN A 6 -4.66 -0.39 -13.97
N PHE A 7 -4.89 0.77 -13.38
CA PHE A 7 -5.97 0.96 -12.42
C PHE A 7 -7.35 0.66 -13.01
N MET A 8 -7.50 0.76 -14.33
CA MET A 8 -8.75 0.47 -15.00
C MET A 8 -9.01 -1.04 -15.09
N ASN A 9 -7.95 -1.84 -15.08
CA ASN A 9 -8.03 -3.29 -15.24
C ASN A 9 -7.85 -4.04 -13.93
N THR A 10 -7.23 -3.41 -12.94
CA THR A 10 -6.98 -4.01 -11.64
C THR A 10 -7.95 -3.46 -10.61
N GLN A 11 -8.81 -4.31 -10.08
CA GLN A 11 -9.78 -3.91 -9.08
C GLN A 11 -9.11 -3.68 -7.73
N ARG A 12 -9.73 -2.85 -6.92
CA ARG A 12 -9.27 -2.64 -5.56
C ARG A 12 -9.40 -3.94 -4.76
N ASN A 13 -8.33 -4.29 -4.06
CA ASN A 13 -8.33 -5.43 -3.15
C ASN A 13 -8.28 -4.90 -1.71
N PRO A 14 -9.39 -4.90 -0.98
CA PRO A 14 -9.41 -4.38 0.40
C PRO A 14 -8.77 -5.31 1.41
N GLY A 15 -8.27 -6.47 0.97
CA GLY A 15 -7.71 -7.47 1.85
C GLY A 15 -8.78 -8.35 2.47
N GLU A 16 -8.35 -9.41 3.10
CA GLU A 16 -9.25 -10.33 3.79
C GLU A 16 -9.19 -10.09 5.29
N LYS A 17 -10.32 -10.25 5.95
CA LYS A 17 -10.38 -10.16 7.41
C LYS A 17 -10.33 -11.57 7.99
N PHE A 18 -9.62 -11.73 9.09
CA PHE A 18 -9.68 -12.97 9.85
C PHE A 18 -11.09 -13.13 10.42
N SER A 19 -11.54 -14.38 10.59
CA SER A 19 -12.85 -14.66 11.14
C SER A 19 -12.98 -14.11 12.56
N ALA A 20 -14.20 -13.74 12.97
CA ALA A 20 -14.43 -13.23 14.30
C ALA A 20 -14.05 -14.25 15.38
N GLU A 21 -14.27 -15.52 15.11
CA GLU A 21 -13.92 -16.59 16.04
C GLU A 21 -12.41 -16.70 16.27
N LEU A 22 -11.63 -16.60 15.17
CA LEU A 22 -10.18 -16.63 15.28
C LEU A 22 -9.67 -15.42 16.06
N ARG A 23 -10.24 -14.25 15.78
CA ARG A 23 -9.85 -13.01 16.49
C ARG A 23 -10.16 -13.07 17.97
N LYS A 24 -11.28 -13.68 18.36
CA LYS A 24 -11.64 -13.88 19.77
C LYS A 24 -10.68 -14.80 20.49
N ARG A 25 -10.24 -15.86 19.81
CA ARG A 25 -9.36 -16.86 20.43
C ARG A 25 -7.93 -16.39 20.59
N LYS A 26 -7.40 -15.74 19.57
CA LYS A 26 -5.96 -15.43 19.50
C LYS A 26 -5.62 -13.95 19.60
N PHE A 27 -6.61 -13.09 19.59
CA PHE A 27 -6.42 -11.62 19.61
C PHE A 27 -5.47 -11.14 18.53
N VAL A 28 -5.59 -11.74 17.32
CA VAL A 28 -4.80 -11.33 16.16
C VAL A 28 -5.39 -10.08 15.51
N GLU A 29 -4.67 -9.50 14.59
CA GLU A 29 -5.14 -8.36 13.84
C GLU A 29 -6.40 -8.69 13.03
N ILE A 30 -7.17 -7.65 12.71
CA ILE A 30 -8.42 -7.82 11.97
C ILE A 30 -8.18 -8.30 10.55
N TYR A 31 -7.17 -7.71 9.89
CA TYR A 31 -6.88 -7.99 8.48
C TYR A 31 -5.72 -8.94 8.34
N ALA A 32 -5.84 -9.87 7.37
CA ALA A 32 -4.72 -10.70 6.98
C ALA A 32 -3.75 -9.89 6.14
N PRO A 33 -2.44 -10.16 6.22
CA PRO A 33 -1.47 -9.48 5.36
C PRO A 33 -1.71 -9.81 3.90
N LEU A 34 -1.49 -8.83 3.01
CA LEU A 34 -1.51 -9.08 1.58
C LEU A 34 -0.27 -9.88 1.18
N THR A 35 -0.42 -10.73 0.17
CA THR A 35 0.75 -11.40 -0.41
C THR A 35 1.60 -10.34 -1.12
N GLN A 36 2.87 -10.68 -1.38
CA GLN A 36 3.75 -9.76 -2.11
C GLN A 36 3.18 -9.44 -3.49
N HIS A 37 2.66 -10.44 -4.19
CA HIS A 37 2.04 -10.24 -5.50
C HIS A 37 0.85 -9.28 -5.42
N ASP A 38 -0.04 -9.47 -4.45
CA ASP A 38 -1.22 -8.61 -4.28
C ASP A 38 -0.81 -7.18 -3.91
N ALA A 39 0.20 -7.04 -3.06
CA ALA A 39 0.71 -5.72 -2.68
C ALA A 39 1.29 -4.97 -3.89
N GLU A 40 2.07 -5.67 -4.71
CA GLU A 40 2.65 -5.08 -5.92
C GLU A 40 1.56 -4.69 -6.92
N GLU A 41 0.56 -5.55 -7.09
CA GLU A 41 -0.54 -5.29 -8.00
C GLU A 41 -1.35 -4.08 -7.58
N GLN A 42 -1.66 -3.96 -6.29
CA GLN A 42 -2.39 -2.81 -5.77
C GLN A 42 -1.56 -1.53 -5.83
N ALA A 43 -0.27 -1.61 -5.54
CA ALA A 43 0.63 -0.46 -5.63
C ALA A 43 0.74 0.05 -7.07
N ALA A 44 0.66 -0.84 -8.05
CA ALA A 44 0.73 -0.47 -9.46
C ALA A 44 -0.47 0.35 -9.94
N ARG A 45 -1.55 0.42 -9.16
CA ARG A 45 -2.71 1.26 -9.49
C ARG A 45 -2.42 2.75 -9.30
N CYS A 46 -1.35 3.09 -8.62
CA CYS A 46 -0.95 4.48 -8.39
C CYS A 46 -0.53 5.14 -9.70
N LEU A 47 -1.05 6.33 -9.97
CA LEU A 47 -0.75 7.08 -11.19
C LEU A 47 0.51 7.94 -11.09
N ALA A 48 1.12 8.01 -9.92
CA ALA A 48 2.27 8.89 -9.65
C ALA A 48 1.98 10.32 -10.10
N CYS A 49 0.88 10.87 -9.58
CA CYS A 49 0.37 12.17 -10.01
C CYS A 49 1.37 13.30 -9.78
N GLY A 50 1.41 14.27 -10.71
CA GLY A 50 2.20 15.48 -10.54
C GLY A 50 1.66 16.35 -9.40
N ASN A 51 0.35 16.24 -9.12
CA ASN A 51 -0.30 16.89 -7.99
C ASN A 51 -0.77 15.81 -7.02
N PRO A 52 0.12 15.26 -6.15
CA PRO A 52 -0.23 14.13 -5.29
C PRO A 52 -1.08 14.58 -4.10
N TYR A 53 -2.39 14.61 -4.27
CA TYR A 53 -3.30 15.00 -3.19
C TYR A 53 -3.18 14.10 -1.97
N CYS A 54 -2.87 12.81 -2.16
CA CYS A 54 -2.68 11.88 -1.05
C CYS A 54 -1.52 12.33 -0.15
N GLU A 55 -0.43 12.80 -0.75
CA GLU A 55 0.72 13.31 -0.02
C GLU A 55 0.38 14.64 0.68
N TRP A 56 -0.32 15.51 -0.03
CA TRP A 56 -0.67 16.83 0.52
C TRP A 56 -1.68 16.73 1.67
N GLU A 57 -2.64 15.81 1.57
CA GLU A 57 -3.64 15.61 2.62
C GLU A 57 -3.10 14.84 3.83
N CYS A 58 -1.97 14.17 3.68
CA CYS A 58 -1.36 13.45 4.78
C CYS A 58 -0.80 14.45 5.81
N PRO A 59 -1.18 14.36 7.10
CA PRO A 59 -0.71 15.30 8.11
C PRO A 59 0.81 15.40 8.25
N VAL A 60 1.54 14.34 7.90
CA VAL A 60 3.00 14.30 7.96
C VAL A 60 3.63 14.40 6.57
N HIS A 61 2.85 14.67 5.55
CA HIS A 61 3.30 14.79 4.16
C HIS A 61 4.14 13.60 3.72
N ASN A 62 3.62 12.39 3.95
CA ASN A 62 4.32 11.16 3.62
C ASN A 62 4.49 11.01 2.10
N PHE A 63 5.62 10.46 1.68
CA PHE A 63 5.97 10.28 0.27
C PHE A 63 5.20 9.11 -0.36
N ILE A 64 3.86 9.17 -0.33
CA ILE A 64 2.99 8.06 -0.71
C ILE A 64 3.22 7.57 -2.15
N PRO A 65 3.23 8.42 -3.18
CA PRO A 65 3.47 7.92 -4.54
C PRO A 65 4.85 7.28 -4.69
N ASN A 66 5.83 7.80 -3.98
CA ASN A 66 7.20 7.31 -4.06
C ASN A 66 7.36 5.92 -3.46
N TRP A 67 6.84 5.70 -2.24
CA TRP A 67 6.96 4.37 -1.66
C TRP A 67 6.01 3.35 -2.32
N LEU A 68 4.89 3.79 -2.90
CA LEU A 68 4.04 2.89 -3.69
C LEU A 68 4.80 2.37 -4.93
N LYS A 69 5.59 3.23 -5.57
CA LYS A 69 6.43 2.80 -6.69
C LYS A 69 7.44 1.74 -6.26
N LEU A 70 8.04 1.92 -5.09
CA LEU A 70 8.98 0.95 -4.55
C LEU A 70 8.31 -0.39 -4.22
N VAL A 71 7.10 -0.36 -3.66
CA VAL A 71 6.32 -1.58 -3.42
C VAL A 71 6.03 -2.31 -4.73
N LYS A 72 5.61 -1.55 -5.75
CA LYS A 72 5.33 -2.11 -7.08
C LYS A 72 6.55 -2.82 -7.65
N GLU A 73 7.75 -2.29 -7.41
CA GLU A 73 9.00 -2.86 -7.89
C GLU A 73 9.52 -4.00 -7.01
N GLY A 74 8.84 -4.31 -5.93
CA GLY A 74 9.26 -5.35 -5.00
C GLY A 74 10.31 -4.93 -4.00
N ARG A 75 10.60 -3.63 -3.91
CA ARG A 75 11.64 -3.08 -3.01
C ARG A 75 11.01 -2.69 -1.68
N LEU A 76 10.53 -3.69 -0.95
CA LEU A 76 9.75 -3.47 0.26
C LEU A 76 10.51 -2.78 1.39
N PHE A 77 11.78 -3.14 1.60
CA PHE A 77 12.56 -2.50 2.65
C PHE A 77 12.78 -1.03 2.38
N GLU A 78 13.06 -0.67 1.14
CA GLU A 78 13.24 0.72 0.76
C GLU A 78 11.94 1.50 0.86
N ALA A 79 10.81 0.86 0.50
CA ALA A 79 9.49 1.46 0.65
C ALA A 79 9.19 1.75 2.13
N ALA A 80 9.47 0.78 3.01
CA ALA A 80 9.26 0.96 4.44
C ALA A 80 10.14 2.09 4.99
N GLU A 81 11.40 2.14 4.57
CA GLU A 81 12.33 3.18 4.97
C GLU A 81 11.82 4.56 4.57
N LEU A 82 11.35 4.68 3.34
CA LEU A 82 10.81 5.95 2.84
C LEU A 82 9.52 6.35 3.56
N SER A 83 8.63 5.39 3.84
CA SER A 83 7.38 5.68 4.51
C SER A 83 7.58 6.16 5.94
N HIS A 84 8.70 5.82 6.57
CA HIS A 84 9.02 6.23 7.93
C HIS A 84 9.84 7.52 8.02
N LYS A 85 10.20 8.12 6.90
CA LYS A 85 11.00 9.36 6.92
C LYS A 85 10.28 10.53 7.56
N THR A 86 8.99 10.66 7.31
CA THR A 86 8.20 11.75 7.87
C THR A 86 7.30 11.28 9.00
N ASN A 87 7.18 9.99 9.20
CA ASN A 87 6.34 9.38 10.22
C ASN A 87 7.18 8.36 11.00
N SER A 88 7.44 8.65 12.26
CA SER A 88 8.28 7.81 13.12
C SER A 88 7.54 6.61 13.70
N LEU A 89 6.25 6.51 13.46
CA LEU A 89 5.45 5.37 13.91
C LEU A 89 5.26 4.37 12.78
#